data_f58a4b2d4c4e566fde652ad97036202b
#
_entry.id   f58a4b2d4c4e566fde652ad97036202b
#
_cell.length_a   1.000
_cell.length_b   1.000
_cell.length_c   1.000
_cell.angle_alpha   90.00
_cell.angle_beta   90.00
_cell.angle_gamma   90.00
#
_symmetry.space_group_name_H-M   'P 1'
#
loop_
_entity.id
_entity.type
_entity.pdbx_description
1 polymer ?
#
loop_
_entity_poly.entity_id
_entity_poly.type
_entity_poly.pdbx_seq_one_letter_code
_entity_poly.pdbx_strand_id
1 'polypeptide(L)'
;MSNQASTPLRRVSILAIDRVFASTLMQAKDFFHLASLRYGKQLGLGLTPAFETRLVSPDGKPVNSFSDVIMPVDGGLENADVIILPAFWDDFDTLVKRYPQVLPWLREQHARGAVLCGEATGVFWLAEAGLLNGKEATTYWRFFNAFAERFPQVQLNQDKHLTDADNLYCAGGTT
;
A
#
# COMPACT_ATOMS: atom_id res chain seq x y z
N MET A 1 40.87 -4.25 0.81
CA MET A 1 39.64 -5.04 0.94
C MET A 1 38.55 -4.09 1.40
N SER A 2 37.78 -3.52 0.46
CA SER A 2 36.69 -2.56 0.76
C SER A 2 35.54 -3.34 1.37
N ASN A 3 35.24 -3.03 2.60
CA ASN A 3 34.05 -3.51 3.33
C ASN A 3 32.82 -2.92 2.63
N GLN A 4 32.28 -3.60 1.62
CA GLN A 4 30.97 -3.23 1.05
C GLN A 4 29.92 -3.57 2.10
N ALA A 5 29.49 -2.56 2.86
CA ALA A 5 28.32 -2.69 3.67
C ALA A 5 27.17 -3.14 2.76
N SER A 6 26.65 -4.34 2.98
CA SER A 6 25.50 -4.86 2.24
C SER A 6 24.33 -3.90 2.48
N THR A 7 23.84 -3.27 1.41
CA THR A 7 22.59 -2.49 1.50
C THR A 7 21.51 -3.41 2.07
N PRO A 8 20.86 -3.04 3.19
CA PRO A 8 19.87 -3.91 3.78
C PRO A 8 18.71 -4.13 2.79
N LEU A 9 18.28 -5.39 2.69
CA LEU A 9 17.12 -5.78 1.91
C LEU A 9 15.87 -5.02 2.43
N ARG A 10 15.20 -4.26 1.56
CA ARG A 10 13.99 -3.53 1.92
C ARG A 10 12.76 -4.42 1.76
N ARG A 11 11.93 -4.47 2.78
CA ARG A 11 10.66 -5.23 2.77
C ARG A 11 9.53 -4.38 2.25
N VAL A 12 8.83 -4.91 1.25
CA VAL A 12 7.64 -4.30 0.66
C VAL A 12 6.46 -5.22 0.92
N SER A 13 5.52 -4.78 1.75
CA SER A 13 4.26 -5.49 2.00
C SER A 13 3.13 -4.87 1.18
N ILE A 14 2.44 -5.69 0.42
CA ILE A 14 1.28 -5.29 -0.37
C ILE A 14 0.05 -5.89 0.30
N LEU A 15 -0.87 -5.04 0.77
CA LEU A 15 -2.05 -5.48 1.50
C LEU A 15 -3.06 -6.13 0.55
N ALA A 16 -3.33 -7.41 0.77
CA ALA A 16 -4.38 -8.16 0.14
C ALA A 16 -5.58 -8.28 1.09
N ILE A 17 -6.74 -7.85 0.64
CA ILE A 17 -8.03 -7.98 1.33
C ILE A 17 -9.06 -8.52 0.34
N ASP A 18 -10.17 -9.03 0.85
CA ASP A 18 -11.29 -9.39 -0.03
C ASP A 18 -11.75 -8.20 -0.87
N ARG A 19 -12.14 -8.45 -2.09
CA ARG A 19 -12.59 -7.46 -3.09
C ARG A 19 -11.50 -6.49 -3.57
N VAL A 20 -10.21 -6.78 -3.29
CA VAL A 20 -9.08 -6.07 -3.91
C VAL A 20 -9.07 -6.29 -5.42
N PHE A 21 -8.67 -5.30 -6.20
CA PHE A 21 -8.43 -5.53 -7.62
C PHE A 21 -7.15 -6.35 -7.81
N ALA A 22 -7.29 -7.56 -8.35
CA ALA A 22 -6.14 -8.44 -8.62
C ALA A 22 -5.07 -7.77 -9.50
N SER A 23 -5.49 -6.92 -10.45
CA SER A 23 -4.59 -6.18 -11.33
C SER A 23 -3.68 -5.21 -10.54
N THR A 24 -4.23 -4.39 -9.63
CA THR A 24 -3.43 -3.43 -8.86
C THR A 24 -2.51 -4.14 -7.87
N LEU A 25 -2.99 -5.23 -7.26
CA LEU A 25 -2.20 -6.06 -6.36
C LEU A 25 -0.96 -6.66 -7.06
N MET A 26 -1.18 -7.28 -8.23
CA MET A 26 -0.10 -7.93 -8.98
C MET A 26 0.80 -6.93 -9.67
N GLN A 27 0.27 -5.82 -10.18
CA GLN A 27 1.05 -4.74 -10.78
C GLN A 27 2.10 -4.19 -9.78
N ALA A 28 1.70 -3.93 -8.55
CA ALA A 28 2.62 -3.49 -7.51
C ALA A 28 3.71 -4.55 -7.26
N LYS A 29 3.36 -5.83 -7.15
CA LYS A 29 4.33 -6.92 -6.96
C LYS A 29 5.32 -7.02 -8.11
N ASP A 30 4.84 -6.95 -9.35
CA ASP A 30 5.67 -7.04 -10.56
C ASP A 30 6.63 -5.84 -10.67
N PHE A 31 6.17 -4.62 -10.39
CA PHE A 31 7.01 -3.43 -10.45
C PHE A 31 8.14 -3.45 -9.42
N PHE A 32 7.85 -3.82 -8.18
CA PHE A 32 8.90 -3.95 -7.17
C PHE A 32 9.86 -5.10 -7.47
N HIS A 33 9.38 -6.21 -8.04
CA HIS A 33 10.23 -7.30 -8.49
C HIS A 33 11.18 -6.82 -9.61
N LEU A 34 10.64 -6.16 -10.64
CA LEU A 34 11.44 -5.61 -11.74
C LEU A 34 12.44 -4.55 -11.26
N ALA A 35 12.00 -3.64 -10.37
CA ALA A 35 12.88 -2.63 -9.79
C ALA A 35 14.01 -3.27 -8.98
N SER A 36 13.71 -4.35 -8.24
CA SER A 36 14.67 -5.12 -7.48
C SER A 36 15.79 -5.67 -8.36
N LEU A 37 15.43 -6.29 -9.50
CA LEU A 37 16.40 -6.84 -10.44
C LEU A 37 17.30 -5.77 -11.08
N ARG A 38 16.70 -4.63 -11.48
CA ARG A 38 17.46 -3.50 -12.08
C ARG A 38 18.38 -2.85 -11.07
N TYR A 39 17.90 -2.58 -9.87
CA TYR A 39 18.67 -1.91 -8.82
C TYR A 39 19.83 -2.78 -8.33
N GLY A 40 19.61 -4.08 -8.14
CA GLY A 40 20.65 -5.03 -7.80
C GLY A 40 21.80 -5.03 -8.81
N LYS A 41 21.46 -5.00 -10.11
CA LYS A 41 22.47 -4.91 -11.20
C LYS A 41 23.26 -3.58 -11.18
N GLN A 42 22.58 -2.44 -10.95
CA GLN A 42 23.22 -1.12 -10.87
C GLN A 42 24.21 -1.01 -9.70
N LEU A 43 23.87 -1.61 -8.56
CA LEU A 43 24.72 -1.63 -7.36
C LEU A 43 25.84 -2.66 -7.42
N GLY A 44 25.97 -3.43 -8.52
CA GLY A 44 26.97 -4.50 -8.62
C GLY A 44 26.67 -5.71 -7.72
N LEU A 45 25.45 -5.82 -7.21
CA LEU A 45 25.01 -6.94 -6.35
C LEU A 45 24.65 -8.20 -7.14
N GLY A 46 24.84 -8.17 -8.46
CA GLY A 46 24.47 -9.27 -9.36
C GLY A 46 22.94 -9.45 -9.43
N LEU A 47 22.45 -10.65 -9.16
CA LEU A 47 21.02 -10.99 -9.13
C LEU A 47 20.43 -10.91 -7.71
N THR A 48 21.17 -10.35 -6.74
CA THR A 48 20.64 -10.21 -5.36
C THR A 48 19.51 -9.18 -5.35
N PRO A 49 18.31 -9.55 -4.90
CA PRO A 49 17.18 -8.63 -4.83
C PRO A 49 17.46 -7.45 -3.89
N ALA A 50 17.03 -6.25 -4.28
CA ALA A 50 17.06 -5.07 -3.41
C ALA A 50 15.78 -4.96 -2.55
N PHE A 51 14.69 -5.58 -3.02
CA PHE A 51 13.40 -5.62 -2.34
C PHE A 51 12.93 -7.05 -2.14
N GLU A 52 12.43 -7.35 -0.96
CA GLU A 52 11.61 -8.52 -0.67
C GLU A 52 10.14 -8.09 -0.73
N THR A 53 9.42 -8.51 -1.77
CA THR A 53 8.03 -8.10 -2.01
C THR A 53 7.09 -9.23 -1.63
N ARG A 54 6.18 -8.97 -0.70
CA ARG A 54 5.23 -9.95 -0.15
C ARG A 54 3.79 -9.46 -0.25
N LEU A 55 2.89 -10.36 -0.63
CA LEU A 55 1.45 -10.19 -0.46
C LEU A 55 1.08 -10.60 0.95
N VAL A 56 0.51 -9.69 1.73
CA VAL A 56 0.12 -9.95 3.11
C VAL A 56 -1.38 -9.73 3.29
N SER A 57 -2.04 -10.61 4.01
CA SER A 57 -3.44 -10.41 4.39
C SER A 57 -3.59 -10.28 5.90
N PRO A 58 -4.69 -9.70 6.40
CA PRO A 58 -4.85 -9.46 7.83
C PRO A 58 -4.74 -10.71 8.70
N ASP A 59 -5.18 -11.86 8.19
CA ASP A 59 -5.16 -13.16 8.91
C ASP A 59 -4.18 -14.19 8.30
N GLY A 60 -3.39 -13.79 7.30
CA GLY A 60 -2.42 -14.65 6.62
C GLY A 60 -3.05 -15.68 5.66
N LYS A 61 -4.35 -15.53 5.34
CA LYS A 61 -5.07 -16.44 4.45
C LYS A 61 -5.26 -15.84 3.07
N PRO A 62 -5.43 -16.69 2.03
CA PRO A 62 -5.81 -16.24 0.70
C PRO A 62 -7.07 -15.38 0.74
N VAL A 63 -7.15 -14.38 -0.15
CA VAL A 63 -8.28 -13.48 -0.28
C VAL A 63 -9.00 -13.68 -1.60
N ASN A 64 -10.29 -13.31 -1.65
CA ASN A 64 -11.07 -13.36 -2.88
C ASN A 64 -11.07 -11.97 -3.52
N SER A 65 -10.46 -11.84 -4.70
CA SER A 65 -10.38 -10.56 -5.42
C SER A 65 -11.75 -10.10 -5.92
N PHE A 66 -11.80 -8.86 -6.42
CA PHE A 66 -13.01 -8.29 -7.02
C PHE A 66 -13.55 -9.14 -8.19
N SER A 67 -12.67 -9.77 -8.95
CA SER A 67 -13.01 -10.64 -10.10
C SER A 67 -13.18 -12.13 -9.73
N ASP A 68 -13.41 -12.42 -8.44
CA ASP A 68 -13.61 -13.78 -7.91
C ASP A 68 -12.44 -14.75 -8.12
N VAL A 69 -11.23 -14.18 -8.30
CA VAL A 69 -9.99 -14.96 -8.32
C VAL A 69 -9.43 -15.07 -6.91
N ILE A 70 -9.13 -16.27 -6.46
CA ILE A 70 -8.46 -16.50 -5.18
C ILE A 70 -6.99 -16.09 -5.32
N MET A 71 -6.60 -15.08 -4.55
CA MET A 71 -5.23 -14.57 -4.51
C MET A 71 -4.49 -15.20 -3.33
N PRO A 72 -3.44 -15.98 -3.60
CA PRO A 72 -2.59 -16.49 -2.53
C PRO A 72 -1.83 -15.33 -1.88
N VAL A 73 -1.48 -15.47 -0.60
CA VAL A 73 -0.65 -14.52 0.14
C VAL A 73 0.58 -15.20 0.71
N ASP A 74 1.61 -14.40 0.97
CA ASP A 74 2.89 -14.88 1.50
C ASP A 74 2.87 -14.94 3.04
N GLY A 75 1.85 -14.35 3.69
CA GLY A 75 1.69 -14.36 5.14
C GLY A 75 0.72 -13.32 5.69
N GLY A 76 0.77 -13.10 7.01
CA GLY A 76 0.00 -12.09 7.72
C GLY A 76 0.67 -10.72 7.72
N LEU A 77 0.04 -9.76 8.44
CA LEU A 77 0.59 -8.41 8.63
C LEU A 77 1.94 -8.50 9.36
N GLU A 78 2.93 -7.80 8.84
CA GLU A 78 4.31 -7.83 9.33
C GLU A 78 4.97 -6.44 9.27
N ASN A 79 6.17 -6.33 9.86
CA ASN A 79 6.96 -5.11 9.72
C ASN A 79 7.51 -4.99 8.30
N ALA A 80 7.36 -3.81 7.71
CA ALA A 80 7.83 -3.50 6.36
C ALA A 80 8.45 -2.10 6.29
N ASP A 81 9.31 -1.89 5.31
CA ASP A 81 9.86 -0.56 4.99
C ASP A 81 8.91 0.23 4.09
N VAL A 82 8.14 -0.50 3.25
CA VAL A 82 7.15 0.07 2.35
C VAL A 82 5.86 -0.74 2.43
N ILE A 83 4.73 -0.08 2.51
CA ILE A 83 3.41 -0.69 2.49
C ILE A 83 2.60 -0.12 1.34
N ILE A 84 2.10 -1.00 0.50
CA ILE A 84 1.18 -0.66 -0.58
C ILE A 84 -0.23 -1.08 -0.19
N LEU A 85 -1.16 -0.16 -0.35
CA LEU A 85 -2.60 -0.34 -0.13
C LEU A 85 -3.31 -0.24 -1.48
N PRO A 86 -3.49 -1.37 -2.20
CA PRO A 86 -4.07 -1.38 -3.52
C PRO A 86 -5.54 -0.97 -3.53
N ALA A 87 -6.05 -0.67 -4.70
CA ALA A 87 -7.46 -0.40 -4.91
C ALA A 87 -8.34 -1.63 -4.62
N PHE A 88 -9.52 -1.38 -4.07
CA PHE A 88 -10.55 -2.37 -3.80
C PHE A 88 -11.92 -1.84 -4.21
N TRP A 89 -12.91 -2.74 -4.31
CA TRP A 89 -14.29 -2.37 -4.60
C TRP A 89 -15.25 -3.10 -3.66
N ASP A 90 -15.54 -2.46 -2.54
CA ASP A 90 -16.52 -2.94 -1.55
C ASP A 90 -16.99 -1.78 -0.68
N ASP A 91 -17.97 -2.02 0.17
CA ASP A 91 -18.34 -1.10 1.25
C ASP A 91 -17.20 -1.01 2.28
N PHE A 92 -16.67 0.20 2.45
CA PHE A 92 -15.50 0.41 3.28
C PHE A 92 -15.75 0.15 4.76
N ASP A 93 -16.97 0.46 5.26
CA ASP A 93 -17.33 0.18 6.66
C ASP A 93 -17.35 -1.32 6.96
N THR A 94 -17.79 -2.11 5.99
CA THR A 94 -17.75 -3.57 6.07
C THR A 94 -16.30 -4.08 6.13
N LEU A 95 -15.41 -3.53 5.32
CA LEU A 95 -13.99 -3.90 5.32
C LEU A 95 -13.30 -3.53 6.64
N VAL A 96 -13.54 -2.33 7.16
CA VAL A 96 -12.97 -1.89 8.45
C VAL A 96 -13.42 -2.80 9.59
N LYS A 97 -14.70 -3.18 9.62
CA LYS A 97 -15.25 -4.11 10.62
C LYS A 97 -14.67 -5.53 10.48
N ARG A 98 -14.45 -5.98 9.24
CA ARG A 98 -13.90 -7.30 8.95
C ARG A 98 -12.41 -7.39 9.30
N TYR A 99 -11.67 -6.30 9.10
CA TYR A 99 -10.22 -6.26 9.26
C TYR A 99 -9.75 -5.18 10.25
N PRO A 100 -10.23 -5.18 11.50
CA PRO A 100 -9.96 -4.13 12.48
C PRO A 100 -8.48 -3.98 12.81
N GLN A 101 -7.67 -5.03 12.60
CA GLN A 101 -6.22 -5.03 12.84
C GLN A 101 -5.42 -4.21 11.81
N VAL A 102 -5.98 -3.86 10.66
CA VAL A 102 -5.29 -3.09 9.62
C VAL A 102 -4.96 -1.67 10.11
N LEU A 103 -5.91 -0.99 10.75
CA LEU A 103 -5.72 0.38 11.19
C LEU A 103 -4.60 0.55 12.24
N PRO A 104 -4.56 -0.23 13.34
CA PRO A 104 -3.44 -0.14 14.29
C PRO A 104 -2.11 -0.54 13.65
N TRP A 105 -2.09 -1.55 12.77
CA TRP A 105 -0.89 -1.92 12.04
C TRP A 105 -0.34 -0.76 11.19
N LEU A 106 -1.17 -0.07 10.42
CA LEU A 106 -0.74 1.08 9.61
C LEU A 106 -0.15 2.20 10.47
N ARG A 107 -0.78 2.52 11.60
CA ARG A 107 -0.26 3.53 12.55
C ARG A 107 1.10 3.12 13.12
N GLU A 108 1.24 1.88 13.52
CA GLU A 108 2.51 1.35 14.05
C GLU A 108 3.61 1.42 12.99
N GLN A 109 3.35 0.94 11.77
CA GLN A 109 4.34 0.95 10.70
C GLN A 109 4.76 2.38 10.32
N HIS A 110 3.81 3.31 10.21
CA HIS A 110 4.12 4.72 9.96
C HIS A 110 4.97 5.32 11.09
N ALA A 111 4.64 5.06 12.35
CA ALA A 111 5.42 5.52 13.51
C ALA A 111 6.85 4.96 13.54
N ARG A 112 7.08 3.78 12.92
CA ARG A 112 8.40 3.17 12.74
C ARG A 112 9.16 3.74 11.53
N GLY A 113 8.57 4.66 10.77
CA GLY A 113 9.18 5.30 9.60
C GLY A 113 8.95 4.57 8.28
N ALA A 114 8.04 3.60 8.21
CA ALA A 114 7.67 2.98 6.96
C ALA A 114 7.02 3.99 6.00
N VAL A 115 7.24 3.79 4.71
CA VAL A 115 6.55 4.51 3.64
C VAL A 115 5.23 3.79 3.35
N LEU A 116 4.11 4.53 3.39
CA LEU A 116 2.78 4.00 3.12
C LEU A 116 2.21 4.63 1.84
N CYS A 117 1.79 3.78 0.90
CA CYS A 117 1.27 4.20 -0.39
C CYS A 117 -0.18 3.69 -0.56
N GLY A 118 -1.15 4.61 -0.63
CA GLY A 118 -2.54 4.29 -0.97
C GLY A 118 -2.81 4.53 -2.44
N GLU A 119 -3.43 3.57 -3.12
CA GLU A 119 -3.82 3.64 -4.52
C GLU A 119 -5.34 3.66 -4.64
N ALA A 120 -5.88 4.69 -5.28
CA ALA A 120 -7.32 4.87 -5.48
C ALA A 120 -8.10 4.72 -4.16
N THR A 121 -8.99 3.72 -4.04
CA THR A 121 -9.71 3.43 -2.80
C THR A 121 -8.82 2.98 -1.65
N GLY A 122 -7.61 2.48 -1.91
CA GLY A 122 -6.62 2.15 -0.89
C GLY A 122 -6.25 3.34 0.02
N VAL A 123 -6.41 4.59 -0.46
CA VAL A 123 -6.19 5.81 0.32
C VAL A 123 -7.14 5.93 1.52
N PHE A 124 -8.34 5.33 1.43
CA PHE A 124 -9.30 5.31 2.54
C PHE A 124 -8.73 4.69 3.81
N TRP A 125 -7.88 3.68 3.70
CA TRP A 125 -7.21 3.06 4.85
C TRP A 125 -6.29 4.04 5.58
N LEU A 126 -5.56 4.89 4.85
CA LEU A 126 -4.67 5.90 5.43
C LEU A 126 -5.48 7.00 6.14
N ALA A 127 -6.59 7.44 5.53
CA ALA A 127 -7.49 8.43 6.11
C ALA A 127 -8.19 7.89 7.36
N GLU A 128 -8.72 6.67 7.34
CA GLU A 128 -9.38 6.02 8.47
C GLU A 128 -8.41 5.75 9.63
N ALA A 129 -7.14 5.47 9.32
CA ALA A 129 -6.10 5.39 10.33
C ALA A 129 -5.76 6.76 10.97
N GLY A 130 -6.32 7.87 10.47
CA GLY A 130 -6.06 9.23 10.93
C GLY A 130 -4.71 9.81 10.47
N LEU A 131 -3.99 9.08 9.62
CA LEU A 131 -2.64 9.45 9.18
C LEU A 131 -2.64 10.65 8.22
N LEU A 132 -3.76 10.90 7.53
CA LEU A 132 -3.92 12.00 6.57
C LEU A 132 -4.54 13.26 7.18
N ASN A 133 -4.87 13.30 8.47
CA ASN A 133 -5.47 14.46 9.12
C ASN A 133 -4.54 15.69 8.98
N GLY A 134 -5.08 16.80 8.46
CA GLY A 134 -4.36 18.04 8.20
C GLY A 134 -3.38 18.00 7.02
N LYS A 135 -3.32 16.89 6.27
CA LYS A 135 -2.43 16.71 5.14
C LYS A 135 -3.19 16.76 3.81
N GLU A 136 -2.46 17.10 2.75
CA GLU A 136 -2.96 17.02 1.38
C GLU A 136 -3.00 15.55 0.93
N ALA A 137 -4.13 15.15 0.33
CA ALA A 137 -4.31 13.81 -0.22
C ALA A 137 -5.15 13.85 -1.49
N THR A 138 -5.03 12.83 -2.33
CA THR A 138 -5.93 12.55 -3.44
C THR A 138 -6.40 11.11 -3.36
N THR A 139 -7.50 10.79 -4.04
CA THR A 139 -8.03 9.44 -4.16
C THR A 139 -8.67 9.28 -5.55
N TYR A 140 -9.38 8.19 -5.80
CA TYR A 140 -10.06 7.99 -7.07
C TYR A 140 -11.21 8.99 -7.23
N TRP A 141 -11.25 9.71 -8.34
CA TRP A 141 -12.18 10.82 -8.60
C TRP A 141 -13.65 10.48 -8.33
N ARG A 142 -14.05 9.24 -8.61
CA ARG A 142 -15.43 8.76 -8.38
C ARG A 142 -15.84 8.84 -6.91
N PHE A 143 -14.89 8.81 -6.00
CA PHE A 143 -15.14 8.83 -4.55
C PHE A 143 -14.77 10.15 -3.88
N PHE A 144 -14.45 11.21 -4.61
CA PHE A 144 -14.06 12.50 -4.01
C PHE A 144 -15.08 13.03 -3.01
N ASN A 145 -16.38 13.04 -3.37
CA ASN A 145 -17.41 13.54 -2.47
C ASN A 145 -17.54 12.67 -1.21
N ALA A 146 -17.61 11.35 -1.37
CA ALA A 146 -17.71 10.42 -0.24
C ALA A 146 -16.45 10.48 0.65
N PHE A 147 -15.27 10.66 0.06
CA PHE A 147 -14.03 10.82 0.80
C PHE A 147 -14.01 12.12 1.61
N ALA A 148 -14.37 13.25 1.00
CA ALA A 148 -14.40 14.55 1.67
C ALA A 148 -15.44 14.61 2.80
N GLU A 149 -16.61 14.00 2.59
CA GLU A 149 -17.66 13.91 3.62
C GLU A 149 -17.20 13.05 4.81
N ARG A 150 -16.56 11.93 4.55
CA ARG A 150 -16.10 11.00 5.59
C ARG A 150 -14.89 11.52 6.36
N PHE A 151 -13.95 12.18 5.65
CA PHE A 151 -12.67 12.62 6.20
C PHE A 151 -12.48 14.15 6.08
N PRO A 152 -13.32 14.94 6.76
CA PRO A 152 -13.31 16.41 6.63
C PRO A 152 -12.01 17.07 7.13
N GLN A 153 -11.15 16.34 7.83
CA GLN A 153 -9.85 16.82 8.28
C GLN A 153 -8.73 16.63 7.25
N VAL A 154 -9.00 15.91 6.16
CA VAL A 154 -8.04 15.69 5.08
C VAL A 154 -8.20 16.80 4.03
N GLN A 155 -7.10 17.37 3.57
CA GLN A 155 -7.11 18.38 2.52
C GLN A 155 -7.16 17.68 1.15
N LEU A 156 -8.38 17.30 0.71
CA LEU A 156 -8.55 16.61 -0.57
C LEU A 156 -8.19 17.53 -1.74
N ASN A 157 -7.21 17.14 -2.53
CA ASN A 157 -6.85 17.80 -3.78
C ASN A 157 -7.34 16.97 -4.97
N GLN A 158 -8.32 17.51 -5.72
CA GLN A 158 -8.97 16.84 -6.84
C GLN A 158 -8.20 17.01 -8.15
N ASP A 159 -7.26 17.94 -8.21
CA ASP A 159 -6.49 18.27 -9.42
C ASP A 159 -5.16 17.50 -9.50
N LYS A 160 -4.74 16.87 -8.43
CA LYS A 160 -3.51 16.09 -8.37
C LYS A 160 -3.78 14.59 -8.58
N HIS A 161 -2.92 13.96 -9.37
CA HIS A 161 -2.91 12.50 -9.51
C HIS A 161 -2.10 11.80 -8.43
N LEU A 162 -1.18 12.52 -7.81
CA LEU A 162 -0.31 12.03 -6.74
C LEU A 162 -0.10 13.14 -5.71
N THR A 163 -0.20 12.81 -4.43
CA THR A 163 0.21 13.65 -3.31
C THR A 163 1.18 12.89 -2.43
N ASP A 164 2.06 13.64 -1.73
CA ASP A 164 3.03 13.10 -0.78
C ASP A 164 3.14 14.00 0.44
N ALA A 165 3.16 13.41 1.62
CA ALA A 165 3.36 14.09 2.90
C ALA A 165 3.86 13.09 3.96
N ASP A 166 4.99 13.36 4.59
CA ASP A 166 5.49 12.58 5.75
C ASP A 166 5.53 11.05 5.52
N ASN A 167 6.15 10.58 4.44
CA ASN A 167 6.18 9.17 4.02
C ASN A 167 4.81 8.57 3.68
N LEU A 168 3.80 9.39 3.43
CA LEU A 168 2.48 8.99 2.95
C LEU A 168 2.32 9.41 1.51
N TYR A 169 2.00 8.47 0.63
CA TYR A 169 1.77 8.70 -0.79
C TYR A 169 0.34 8.30 -1.13
N CYS A 170 -0.38 9.19 -1.80
CA CYS A 170 -1.75 8.94 -2.23
C CYS A 170 -1.84 9.12 -3.74
N ALA A 171 -2.24 8.08 -4.46
CA ALA A 171 -2.45 8.12 -5.90
C ALA A 171 -3.93 8.05 -6.25
N GLY A 172 -4.37 8.88 -7.21
CA GLY A 172 -5.77 8.94 -7.65
C GLY A 172 -6.26 7.74 -8.45
N GLY A 173 -5.35 6.82 -8.78
CA GLY A 173 -5.63 5.71 -9.68
C GLY A 173 -5.57 6.11 -11.15
N THR A 174 -5.73 5.11 -12.02
CA THR A 174 -5.81 5.33 -13.47
C THR A 174 -7.22 5.73 -13.87
N THR A 175 -7.33 6.70 -14.75
CA THR A 175 -8.57 7.07 -15.45
C THR A 175 -8.83 6.14 -16.63
#